data_9ac6d3f8902f68740cda00e15641ca7a
#
_entry.id   9ac6d3f8902f68740cda00e15641ca7a
#
_cell.length_a   1.000
_cell.length_b   1.000
_cell.length_c   1.000
_cell.angle_alpha   90.00
_cell.angle_beta   90.00
_cell.angle_gamma   90.00
#
_symmetry.space_group_name_H-M   'P 1'
#
loop_
_entity.id
_entity.type
_entity.pdbx_description
1 polymer ?
#
loop_
_entity_poly.entity_id
_entity_poly.type
_entity_poly.pdbx_seq_one_letter_code
_entity_poly.pdbx_strand_id
1 'polypeptide(L)'
;MKNNIGNEFIRLTQYKFLDESDQAKGVPQPPIEIPENENPLLDLDDPKEIQIPNRNLTEILKKRKSYREYSDEPLTRKELSYLLWASQGVKKRIMTETADGFVDITFRTVPSAGARHPFETFLLLNNVEGFVPGLYRYIATKHKLQALEVTADIQDEIVNACLGQEFLKSSAATFIWVADSYRNRWRYGERGIRYLFLDAGHVCQNLYLAATAIDAGACALGAFKDEELNSLLGLDGDNLFVIYLATVGKLVSQA
;
A
#
# COMPACT_ATOMS: atom_id res chain seq x y z
N MET A 1 9.61 -18.37 30.54
CA MET A 1 10.62 -17.74 29.66
C MET A 1 9.91 -16.63 28.90
N LYS A 2 10.32 -15.37 29.02
CA LYS A 2 9.77 -14.31 28.16
C LYS A 2 10.22 -14.64 26.72
N ASN A 3 9.30 -14.96 25.84
CA ASN A 3 9.60 -15.16 24.42
C ASN A 3 10.21 -13.87 23.87
N ASN A 4 11.47 -13.91 23.51
CA ASN A 4 12.18 -12.77 22.94
C ASN A 4 12.10 -12.83 21.41
N ILE A 5 10.87 -12.93 20.89
CA ILE A 5 10.57 -13.13 19.46
C ILE A 5 11.28 -12.08 18.59
N GLY A 6 11.27 -10.81 19.02
CA GLY A 6 11.93 -9.75 18.26
C GLY A 6 13.43 -9.96 18.09
N ASN A 7 14.13 -10.37 19.15
CA ASN A 7 15.57 -10.64 19.06
C ASN A 7 15.84 -11.92 18.27
N GLU A 8 14.98 -12.94 18.38
CA GLU A 8 15.09 -14.15 17.57
C GLU A 8 14.88 -13.86 16.09
N PHE A 9 13.87 -13.04 15.73
CA PHE A 9 13.66 -12.57 14.37
C PHE A 9 14.92 -11.86 13.82
N ILE A 10 15.49 -10.93 14.60
CA ILE A 10 16.72 -10.23 14.20
C ILE A 10 17.90 -11.21 14.05
N ARG A 11 18.02 -12.19 14.94
CA ARG A 11 19.10 -13.19 14.91
C ARG A 11 18.94 -14.14 13.72
N LEU A 12 17.76 -14.77 13.57
CA LEU A 12 17.52 -15.83 12.59
C LEU A 12 17.48 -15.30 11.13
N THR A 13 17.21 -14.02 10.94
CA THR A 13 17.23 -13.38 9.62
C THR A 13 18.59 -12.75 9.26
N GLN A 14 19.69 -13.12 9.95
CA GLN A 14 21.06 -12.80 9.53
C GLN A 14 21.50 -13.73 8.40
N TYR A 15 22.32 -13.23 7.48
CA TYR A 15 22.77 -13.99 6.31
C TYR A 15 23.36 -15.37 6.62
N LYS A 16 24.08 -15.53 7.74
CA LYS A 16 24.68 -16.81 8.15
C LYS A 16 23.66 -17.90 8.51
N PHE A 17 22.39 -17.57 8.68
CA PHE A 17 21.32 -18.51 9.00
C PHE A 17 20.34 -18.70 7.84
N LEU A 18 20.58 -18.05 6.71
CA LEU A 18 19.69 -18.16 5.55
C LEU A 18 20.11 -19.36 4.70
N ASP A 19 19.11 -20.12 4.30
CA ASP A 19 19.23 -21.10 3.23
C ASP A 19 19.32 -20.42 1.87
N GLU A 20 19.68 -21.19 0.85
CA GLU A 20 19.63 -20.75 -0.54
C GLU A 20 18.19 -20.31 -0.91
N SER A 21 18.07 -19.14 -1.53
CA SER A 21 16.76 -18.60 -1.89
C SER A 21 16.11 -19.39 -3.02
N ASP A 22 14.79 -19.33 -3.12
CA ASP A 22 14.04 -20.01 -4.19
C ASP A 22 14.46 -19.48 -5.57
N GLN A 23 14.77 -18.19 -5.69
CA GLN A 23 15.37 -17.63 -6.91
C GLN A 23 16.68 -18.32 -7.27
N ALA A 24 17.57 -18.53 -6.31
CA ALA A 24 18.87 -19.17 -6.58
C ALA A 24 18.71 -20.66 -6.94
N LYS A 25 17.67 -21.32 -6.43
CA LYS A 25 17.27 -22.69 -6.78
C LYS A 25 16.59 -22.81 -8.15
N GLY A 26 16.37 -21.70 -8.87
CA GLY A 26 15.69 -21.69 -10.17
C GLY A 26 14.16 -21.80 -10.06
N VAL A 27 13.56 -21.58 -8.88
CA VAL A 27 12.09 -21.54 -8.75
C VAL A 27 11.55 -20.34 -9.55
N PRO A 28 10.51 -20.51 -10.39
CA PRO A 28 9.93 -19.43 -11.16
C PRO A 28 9.54 -18.22 -10.32
N GLN A 29 9.67 -17.02 -10.89
CA GLN A 29 9.29 -15.79 -10.23
C GLN A 29 7.78 -15.79 -9.91
N PRO A 30 7.37 -15.43 -8.68
CA PRO A 30 5.96 -15.22 -8.39
C PRO A 30 5.40 -14.02 -9.16
N PRO A 31 4.07 -13.98 -9.39
CA PRO A 31 3.41 -12.84 -10.03
C PRO A 31 3.73 -11.52 -9.34
N ILE A 32 3.92 -10.45 -10.12
CA ILE A 32 4.24 -9.10 -9.59
C ILE A 32 3.03 -8.39 -8.99
N GLU A 33 1.84 -8.90 -9.23
CA GLU A 33 0.56 -8.36 -8.78
C GLU A 33 -0.43 -9.52 -8.65
N ILE A 34 -1.36 -9.47 -7.69
CA ILE A 34 -2.42 -10.46 -7.56
C ILE A 34 -3.29 -10.41 -8.84
N PRO A 35 -3.68 -11.55 -9.42
CA PRO A 35 -4.57 -11.57 -10.58
C PRO A 35 -5.85 -10.77 -10.37
N GLU A 36 -6.33 -10.14 -11.43
CA GLU A 36 -7.63 -9.48 -11.43
C GLU A 36 -8.76 -10.50 -11.30
N ASN A 37 -9.83 -10.13 -10.64
CA ASN A 37 -11.09 -10.88 -10.65
C ASN A 37 -11.99 -10.39 -11.82
N GLU A 38 -13.22 -10.91 -11.92
CA GLU A 38 -14.16 -10.56 -12.99
C GLU A 38 -14.77 -9.17 -12.87
N ASN A 39 -14.57 -8.46 -11.75
CA ASN A 39 -15.13 -7.13 -11.54
C ASN A 39 -14.51 -6.11 -12.51
N PRO A 40 -15.31 -5.17 -13.02
CA PRO A 40 -14.83 -4.18 -13.97
C PRO A 40 -13.74 -3.29 -13.38
N LEU A 41 -12.79 -2.93 -14.22
CA LEU A 41 -11.76 -1.95 -13.87
C LEU A 41 -12.29 -0.54 -14.08
N LEU A 42 -12.07 0.33 -13.10
CA LEU A 42 -12.41 1.74 -13.12
C LEU A 42 -11.17 2.57 -13.47
N ASP A 43 -11.33 3.49 -14.42
CA ASP A 43 -10.23 4.34 -14.86
C ASP A 43 -9.85 5.37 -13.78
N LEU A 44 -8.57 5.62 -13.64
CA LEU A 44 -7.99 6.76 -12.95
C LEU A 44 -7.49 7.79 -13.96
N ASP A 45 -7.22 9.01 -13.50
CA ASP A 45 -6.62 10.04 -14.38
C ASP A 45 -5.15 9.69 -14.67
N ASP A 46 -4.67 9.96 -15.89
CA ASP A 46 -3.27 9.71 -16.24
C ASP A 46 -2.35 10.58 -15.36
N PRO A 47 -1.42 9.98 -14.62
CA PRO A 47 -0.50 10.72 -13.74
C PRO A 47 0.33 11.79 -14.47
N LYS A 48 0.54 11.64 -15.78
CA LYS A 48 1.29 12.62 -16.60
C LYS A 48 0.49 13.90 -16.85
N GLU A 49 -0.84 13.82 -16.78
CA GLU A 49 -1.74 14.94 -17.02
C GLU A 49 -2.16 15.63 -15.72
N ILE A 50 -1.82 15.05 -14.57
CA ILE A 50 -2.18 15.62 -13.27
C ILE A 50 -1.26 16.80 -12.96
N GLN A 51 -1.85 17.97 -12.88
CA GLN A 51 -1.16 19.17 -12.40
C GLN A 51 -1.30 19.27 -10.89
N ILE A 52 -0.17 19.20 -10.21
CA ILE A 52 -0.08 19.44 -8.75
C ILE A 52 0.61 20.78 -8.50
N PRO A 53 0.35 21.44 -7.37
CA PRO A 53 1.06 22.65 -6.99
C PRO A 53 2.58 22.42 -7.00
N ASN A 54 3.32 23.32 -7.68
CA ASN A 54 4.79 23.25 -7.68
C ASN A 54 5.33 23.70 -6.31
N ARG A 55 5.50 22.75 -5.40
CA ARG A 55 6.00 22.99 -4.04
C ARG A 55 7.43 22.51 -3.89
N ASN A 56 8.23 23.29 -3.17
CA ASN A 56 9.58 22.89 -2.81
C ASN A 56 9.53 21.72 -1.82
N LEU A 57 10.34 20.68 -2.04
CA LEU A 57 10.41 19.50 -1.16
C LEU A 57 10.70 19.86 0.30
N THR A 58 11.56 20.84 0.55
CA THR A 58 11.88 21.30 1.90
C THR A 58 10.65 21.88 2.61
N GLU A 59 9.77 22.57 1.91
CA GLU A 59 8.52 23.10 2.46
C GLU A 59 7.54 21.97 2.76
N ILE A 60 7.43 20.98 1.86
CA ILE A 60 6.60 19.78 2.08
C ILE A 60 7.07 19.07 3.35
N LEU A 61 8.38 18.83 3.50
CA LEU A 61 8.95 18.17 4.67
C LEU A 61 8.67 18.95 5.97
N LYS A 62 8.73 20.29 5.95
CA LYS A 62 8.42 21.15 7.11
C LYS A 62 6.93 21.10 7.48
N LYS A 63 6.02 21.02 6.49
CA LYS A 63 4.57 21.03 6.70
C LYS A 63 4.02 19.66 7.08
N ARG A 64 4.67 18.57 6.64
CA ARG A 64 4.20 17.21 6.89
C ARG A 64 4.04 16.95 8.40
N LYS A 65 2.86 16.58 8.80
CA LYS A 65 2.53 16.01 10.12
C LYS A 65 1.43 14.96 9.98
N SER A 66 1.14 14.20 11.03
CA SER A 66 0.02 13.26 11.06
C SER A 66 -1.26 13.99 11.47
N TYR A 67 -2.25 13.94 10.59
CA TYR A 67 -3.56 14.54 10.79
C TYR A 67 -4.60 13.45 11.06
N ARG A 68 -5.49 13.70 12.03
CA ARG A 68 -6.60 12.79 12.40
C ARG A 68 -7.95 13.49 12.37
N GLU A 69 -7.98 14.70 11.89
CA GLU A 69 -9.20 15.50 11.68
C GLU A 69 -9.24 15.91 10.23
N TYR A 70 -10.32 15.61 9.57
CA TYR A 70 -10.54 15.86 8.16
C TYR A 70 -11.83 16.66 7.97
N SER A 71 -11.89 17.46 6.92
CA SER A 71 -13.11 18.14 6.51
C SER A 71 -14.00 17.21 5.67
N ASP A 72 -15.25 17.62 5.49
CA ASP A 72 -16.20 16.90 4.62
C ASP A 72 -15.96 17.17 3.12
N GLU A 73 -14.92 17.93 2.76
CA GLU A 73 -14.55 18.16 1.37
C GLU A 73 -13.99 16.86 0.76
N PRO A 74 -14.52 16.40 -0.38
CA PRO A 74 -14.03 15.19 -1.01
C PRO A 74 -12.62 15.35 -1.58
N LEU A 75 -11.90 14.26 -1.65
CA LEU A 75 -10.76 14.18 -2.57
C LEU A 75 -11.30 14.12 -4.00
N THR A 76 -10.70 14.89 -4.90
CA THR A 76 -10.99 14.73 -6.32
C THR A 76 -10.42 13.42 -6.85
N ARG A 77 -10.98 12.91 -7.94
CA ARG A 77 -10.47 11.72 -8.62
C ARG A 77 -9.00 11.90 -9.06
N LYS A 78 -8.62 13.11 -9.49
CA LYS A 78 -7.23 13.44 -9.84
C LYS A 78 -6.29 13.35 -8.66
N GLU A 79 -6.70 13.85 -7.51
CA GLU A 79 -5.90 13.76 -6.29
C GLU A 79 -5.71 12.32 -5.83
N LEU A 80 -6.77 11.49 -5.84
CA LEU A 80 -6.65 10.07 -5.56
C LEU A 80 -5.69 9.38 -6.53
N SER A 81 -5.83 9.66 -7.83
CA SER A 81 -4.94 9.12 -8.87
C SER A 81 -3.48 9.49 -8.60
N TYR A 82 -3.22 10.76 -8.27
CA TYR A 82 -1.88 11.24 -7.92
C TYR A 82 -1.31 10.54 -6.68
N LEU A 83 -2.10 10.41 -5.61
CA LEU A 83 -1.69 9.75 -4.38
C LEU A 83 -1.31 8.28 -4.61
N LEU A 84 -2.10 7.56 -5.40
CA LEU A 84 -1.82 6.18 -5.79
C LEU A 84 -0.55 6.08 -6.63
N TRP A 85 -0.41 6.94 -7.63
CA TRP A 85 0.79 6.98 -8.45
C TRP A 85 2.03 7.34 -7.63
N ALA A 86 1.97 8.34 -6.76
CA ALA A 86 3.10 8.76 -5.93
C ALA A 86 3.58 7.67 -4.99
N SER A 87 2.68 6.84 -4.47
CA SER A 87 2.99 5.77 -3.51
C SER A 87 3.36 4.44 -4.15
N GLN A 88 2.76 4.06 -5.31
CA GLN A 88 2.93 2.74 -5.92
C GLN A 88 2.92 2.72 -7.46
N GLY A 89 2.88 3.91 -8.10
CA GLY A 89 2.76 4.02 -9.56
C GLY A 89 3.93 3.39 -10.31
N VAL A 90 3.62 2.68 -11.38
CA VAL A 90 4.60 2.04 -12.27
C VAL A 90 5.14 3.07 -13.27
N LYS A 91 6.45 3.30 -13.25
CA LYS A 91 7.17 4.15 -14.22
C LYS A 91 7.64 3.37 -15.44
N LYS A 92 8.02 2.10 -15.24
CA LYS A 92 8.52 1.22 -16.30
C LYS A 92 8.28 -0.23 -15.91
N ARG A 93 7.91 -1.06 -16.87
CA ARG A 93 7.84 -2.52 -16.75
C ARG A 93 8.80 -3.15 -17.74
N ILE A 94 9.51 -4.17 -17.33
CA ILE A 94 10.38 -4.98 -18.17
C ILE A 94 9.90 -6.42 -18.07
N MET A 95 9.52 -6.99 -19.20
CA MET A 95 9.19 -8.39 -19.35
C MET A 95 10.19 -9.00 -20.33
N THR A 96 10.90 -10.03 -19.91
CA THR A 96 11.88 -10.70 -20.75
C THR A 96 11.95 -12.18 -20.44
N GLU A 97 12.18 -12.98 -21.45
CA GLU A 97 12.51 -14.38 -21.30
C GLU A 97 14.02 -14.52 -21.11
N THR A 98 14.44 -15.31 -20.13
CA THR A 98 15.83 -15.59 -19.82
C THR A 98 16.07 -17.09 -19.87
N ALA A 99 17.33 -17.53 -19.82
CA ALA A 99 17.66 -18.95 -19.74
C ALA A 99 17.03 -19.65 -18.52
N ASP A 100 16.81 -18.90 -17.43
CA ASP A 100 16.27 -19.39 -16.16
C ASP A 100 14.75 -19.17 -16.03
N GLY A 101 14.07 -18.77 -17.12
CA GLY A 101 12.63 -18.55 -17.15
C GLY A 101 12.21 -17.12 -17.45
N PHE A 102 10.93 -16.83 -17.23
CA PHE A 102 10.33 -15.53 -17.49
C PHE A 102 10.57 -14.56 -16.33
N VAL A 103 11.03 -13.36 -16.64
CA VAL A 103 11.28 -12.28 -15.67
C VAL A 103 10.35 -11.11 -15.96
N ASP A 104 9.60 -10.67 -14.94
CA ASP A 104 8.69 -9.53 -14.99
C ASP A 104 9.03 -8.58 -13.82
N ILE A 105 9.49 -7.38 -14.13
CA ILE A 105 9.96 -6.40 -13.14
C ILE A 105 9.30 -5.05 -13.41
N THR A 106 8.80 -4.42 -12.35
CA THR A 106 8.34 -3.03 -12.39
C THR A 106 9.30 -2.10 -11.66
N PHE A 107 9.50 -0.90 -12.23
CA PHE A 107 10.13 0.22 -11.56
C PHE A 107 9.05 1.21 -11.19
N ARG A 108 8.83 1.41 -9.89
CA ARG A 108 7.77 2.27 -9.37
C ARG A 108 8.31 3.61 -8.89
N THR A 109 7.42 4.49 -8.49
CA THR A 109 7.74 5.79 -7.88
C THR A 109 8.43 5.66 -6.53
N VAL A 110 8.24 4.54 -5.85
CA VAL A 110 8.82 4.19 -4.56
C VAL A 110 9.92 3.13 -4.75
N PRO A 111 11.01 3.17 -3.96
CA PRO A 111 12.01 2.10 -3.98
C PRO A 111 11.47 0.84 -3.27
N SER A 112 11.95 -0.32 -3.72
CA SER A 112 11.69 -1.61 -3.07
C SER A 112 12.92 -2.50 -3.17
N ALA A 113 13.13 -3.35 -2.18
CA ALA A 113 14.22 -4.32 -2.18
C ALA A 113 14.15 -5.21 -3.43
N GLY A 114 15.21 -5.15 -4.26
CA GLY A 114 15.29 -5.90 -5.53
C GLY A 114 14.16 -5.65 -6.52
N ALA A 115 13.49 -4.50 -6.43
CA ALA A 115 12.32 -4.14 -7.24
C ALA A 115 11.19 -5.20 -7.16
N ARG A 116 11.02 -5.84 -5.99
CA ARG A 116 9.97 -6.86 -5.81
C ARG A 116 8.58 -6.28 -5.64
N HIS A 117 8.48 -5.05 -5.07
CA HIS A 117 7.22 -4.34 -4.85
C HIS A 117 6.12 -5.25 -4.27
N PRO A 118 6.32 -5.75 -3.03
CA PRO A 118 5.53 -6.83 -2.48
C PRO A 118 4.12 -6.41 -2.04
N PHE A 119 3.71 -5.17 -2.28
CA PHE A 119 2.43 -4.67 -1.76
C PHE A 119 1.36 -4.57 -2.84
N GLU A 120 0.20 -5.13 -2.50
CA GLU A 120 -1.07 -4.75 -3.08
C GLU A 120 -1.62 -3.56 -2.28
N THR A 121 -2.25 -2.61 -2.96
CA THR A 121 -2.88 -1.46 -2.30
C THR A 121 -4.38 -1.61 -2.36
N PHE A 122 -5.00 -1.85 -1.21
CA PHE A 122 -6.44 -1.80 -1.03
C PHE A 122 -6.83 -0.40 -0.55
N LEU A 123 -8.05 0.00 -0.82
CA LEU A 123 -8.56 1.32 -0.49
C LEU A 123 -9.97 1.21 0.06
N LEU A 124 -10.19 1.70 1.27
CA LEU A 124 -11.51 2.07 1.72
C LEU A 124 -11.76 3.52 1.27
N LEU A 125 -12.64 3.71 0.31
CA LEU A 125 -13.06 5.04 -0.14
C LEU A 125 -14.33 5.45 0.59
N ASN A 126 -14.29 6.60 1.27
CA ASN A 126 -15.44 7.15 1.97
C ASN A 126 -16.01 8.38 1.25
N ASN A 127 -15.12 9.27 0.77
CA ASN A 127 -15.53 10.55 0.18
C ASN A 127 -14.56 10.98 -0.94
N VAL A 128 -14.70 10.36 -2.12
CA VAL A 128 -13.87 10.63 -3.30
C VAL A 128 -14.78 10.87 -4.50
N GLU A 129 -14.59 11.98 -5.21
CA GLU A 129 -15.37 12.32 -6.40
C GLU A 129 -15.33 11.22 -7.46
N GLY A 130 -16.50 10.85 -7.96
CA GLY A 130 -16.66 9.89 -9.06
C GLY A 130 -16.52 8.41 -8.63
N PHE A 131 -16.40 8.14 -7.32
CA PHE A 131 -16.39 6.77 -6.78
C PHE A 131 -17.51 6.59 -5.74
N VAL A 132 -18.14 5.44 -5.75
CA VAL A 132 -19.08 5.03 -4.71
C VAL A 132 -18.28 4.65 -3.45
N PRO A 133 -18.70 5.03 -2.24
CA PRO A 133 -18.08 4.56 -1.01
C PRO A 133 -17.99 3.02 -0.97
N GLY A 134 -16.84 2.47 -0.57
CA GLY A 134 -16.64 1.03 -0.57
C GLY A 134 -15.17 0.63 -0.60
N LEU A 135 -14.92 -0.65 -0.78
CA LEU A 135 -13.58 -1.23 -0.83
C LEU A 135 -13.13 -1.44 -2.28
N TYR A 136 -11.89 -1.07 -2.55
CA TYR A 136 -11.28 -1.15 -3.87
C TYR A 136 -9.87 -1.72 -3.78
N ARG A 137 -9.37 -2.29 -4.88
CA ARG A 137 -7.97 -2.64 -5.05
C ARG A 137 -7.36 -1.82 -6.19
N TYR A 138 -6.18 -1.29 -6.00
CA TYR A 138 -5.41 -0.59 -7.02
C TYR A 138 -4.61 -1.59 -7.85
N ILE A 139 -4.85 -1.60 -9.15
CA ILE A 139 -4.09 -2.38 -10.13
C ILE A 139 -2.98 -1.48 -10.68
N ALA A 140 -1.82 -1.57 -10.04
CA ALA A 140 -0.72 -0.62 -10.29
C ALA A 140 -0.15 -0.71 -11.70
N THR A 141 -0.11 -1.93 -12.28
CA THR A 141 0.38 -2.17 -13.64
C THR A 141 -0.48 -1.53 -14.73
N LYS A 142 -1.76 -1.28 -14.43
CA LYS A 142 -2.73 -0.66 -15.35
C LYS A 142 -3.12 0.76 -14.93
N HIS A 143 -2.74 1.17 -13.73
CA HIS A 143 -3.18 2.42 -13.09
C HIS A 143 -4.71 2.55 -13.06
N LYS A 144 -5.38 1.51 -12.52
CA LYS A 144 -6.85 1.42 -12.43
C LYS A 144 -7.26 0.93 -11.05
N LEU A 145 -8.52 1.16 -10.69
CA LEU A 145 -9.15 0.57 -9.52
C LEU A 145 -10.05 -0.60 -9.91
N GLN A 146 -10.13 -1.59 -9.06
CA GLN A 146 -11.09 -2.67 -9.12
C GLN A 146 -11.95 -2.63 -7.87
N ALA A 147 -13.27 -2.47 -8.02
CA ALA A 147 -14.21 -2.54 -6.91
C ALA A 147 -14.26 -3.97 -6.36
N LEU A 148 -14.35 -4.09 -5.04
CA LEU A 148 -14.48 -5.38 -4.37
C LEU A 148 -15.90 -5.53 -3.82
N GLU A 149 -16.41 -6.76 -3.85
CA GLU A 149 -17.68 -7.09 -3.23
C GLU A 149 -17.49 -7.16 -1.72
N VAL A 150 -18.26 -6.36 -0.99
CA VAL A 150 -18.18 -6.25 0.47
C VAL A 150 -19.57 -6.03 1.07
N THR A 151 -19.66 -6.19 2.38
CA THR A 151 -20.86 -5.88 3.16
C THR A 151 -21.16 -4.39 3.13
N ALA A 152 -22.41 -4.01 3.39
CA ALA A 152 -22.79 -2.59 3.53
C ALA A 152 -22.08 -1.91 4.71
N ASP A 153 -21.67 -2.70 5.71
CA ASP A 153 -21.07 -2.23 6.97
C ASP A 153 -19.54 -2.24 6.95
N ILE A 154 -18.91 -2.48 5.78
CA ILE A 154 -17.45 -2.64 5.66
C ILE A 154 -16.64 -1.51 6.31
N GLN A 155 -17.15 -0.28 6.26
CA GLN A 155 -16.50 0.86 6.90
C GLN A 155 -16.42 0.68 8.43
N ASP A 156 -17.54 0.31 9.07
CA ASP A 156 -17.62 0.09 10.50
C ASP A 156 -16.79 -1.12 10.92
N GLU A 157 -16.81 -2.18 10.12
CA GLU A 157 -16.02 -3.39 10.36
C GLU A 157 -14.52 -3.09 10.32
N ILE A 158 -14.04 -2.31 9.34
CA ILE A 158 -12.62 -1.89 9.27
C ILE A 158 -12.25 -0.98 10.44
N VAL A 159 -13.11 -0.04 10.83
CA VAL A 159 -12.88 0.82 12.00
C VAL A 159 -12.75 -0.02 13.27
N ASN A 160 -13.62 -1.00 13.47
CA ASN A 160 -13.59 -1.90 14.61
C ASN A 160 -12.31 -2.77 14.61
N ALA A 161 -11.91 -3.31 13.47
CA ALA A 161 -10.65 -4.03 13.31
C ALA A 161 -9.44 -3.11 13.59
N CYS A 162 -9.56 -1.81 13.31
CA CYS A 162 -8.57 -0.78 13.63
C CYS A 162 -8.74 -0.18 15.03
N LEU A 163 -9.23 -0.95 15.99
CA LEU A 163 -9.36 -0.59 17.42
C LEU A 163 -10.27 0.64 17.67
N GLY A 164 -11.28 0.86 16.85
CA GLY A 164 -12.23 1.95 17.00
C GLY A 164 -11.65 3.33 16.66
N GLN A 165 -10.66 3.43 15.79
CA GLN A 165 -10.06 4.70 15.39
C GLN A 165 -11.00 5.46 14.43
N GLU A 166 -11.91 6.26 14.98
CA GLU A 166 -13.00 6.94 14.25
C GLU A 166 -12.54 7.88 13.12
N PHE A 167 -11.31 8.36 13.15
CA PHE A 167 -10.80 9.20 12.05
C PHE A 167 -10.67 8.47 10.71
N LEU A 168 -10.78 7.13 10.68
CA LEU A 168 -10.92 6.39 9.44
C LEU A 168 -12.24 6.73 8.74
N LYS A 169 -13.34 6.93 9.50
CA LYS A 169 -14.64 7.30 8.92
C LYS A 169 -14.66 8.70 8.32
N SER A 170 -14.02 9.66 8.99
CA SER A 170 -13.95 11.04 8.51
C SER A 170 -12.90 11.26 7.41
N SER A 171 -11.99 10.30 7.19
CA SER A 171 -11.05 10.39 6.09
C SER A 171 -11.74 10.20 4.74
N ALA A 172 -11.24 10.84 3.70
CA ALA A 172 -11.76 10.62 2.34
C ALA A 172 -11.38 9.25 1.78
N ALA A 173 -10.18 8.76 2.11
CA ALA A 173 -9.69 7.45 1.71
C ALA A 173 -8.74 6.87 2.77
N THR A 174 -8.81 5.55 2.97
CA THR A 174 -7.82 4.79 3.72
C THR A 174 -7.06 3.86 2.78
N PHE A 175 -5.75 4.04 2.71
CA PHE A 175 -4.82 3.16 2.01
C PHE A 175 -4.48 2.00 2.93
N ILE A 176 -4.64 0.78 2.46
CA ILE A 176 -4.36 -0.46 3.20
C ILE A 176 -3.35 -1.24 2.37
N TRP A 177 -2.12 -1.37 2.88
CA TRP A 177 -1.09 -2.12 2.18
C TRP A 177 -1.07 -3.56 2.68
N VAL A 178 -1.31 -4.46 1.74
CA VAL A 178 -1.26 -5.91 1.93
C VAL A 178 0.06 -6.41 1.39
N ALA A 179 0.84 -7.06 2.22
CA ALA A 179 2.08 -7.68 1.82
C ALA A 179 1.82 -9.05 1.17
N ASP A 180 2.33 -9.28 -0.03
CA ASP A 180 2.61 -10.60 -0.54
C ASP A 180 4.05 -10.96 -0.12
N SER A 181 4.15 -11.66 0.99
CA SER A 181 5.45 -11.96 1.62
C SER A 181 6.33 -12.82 0.74
N TYR A 182 5.72 -13.68 -0.10
CA TYR A 182 6.47 -14.59 -0.95
C TYR A 182 7.22 -13.86 -2.06
N ARG A 183 6.76 -12.71 -2.58
CA ARG A 183 7.52 -11.90 -3.54
C ARG A 183 8.91 -11.51 -3.03
N ASN A 184 9.02 -11.22 -1.74
CA ASN A 184 10.32 -10.92 -1.11
C ASN A 184 11.05 -12.20 -0.67
N ARG A 185 10.34 -13.18 -0.09
CA ARG A 185 10.93 -14.44 0.38
C ARG A 185 11.50 -15.27 -0.76
N TRP A 186 10.88 -15.28 -1.92
CA TRP A 186 11.39 -15.93 -3.12
C TRP A 186 12.84 -15.52 -3.44
N ARG A 187 13.17 -14.25 -3.26
CA ARG A 187 14.50 -13.71 -3.54
C ARG A 187 15.44 -13.70 -2.34
N TYR A 188 14.93 -13.50 -1.14
CA TYR A 188 15.73 -13.18 0.04
C TYR A 188 15.54 -14.16 1.20
N GLY A 189 14.79 -15.25 1.01
CA GLY A 189 14.42 -16.16 2.09
C GLY A 189 13.74 -15.43 3.25
N GLU A 190 13.95 -15.89 4.47
CA GLU A 190 13.36 -15.29 5.67
C GLU A 190 13.79 -13.83 5.92
N ARG A 191 14.93 -13.41 5.38
CA ARG A 191 15.34 -12.01 5.44
C ARG A 191 14.40 -11.09 4.67
N GLY A 192 13.69 -11.60 3.67
CA GLY A 192 12.67 -10.88 2.90
C GLY A 192 11.63 -10.19 3.78
N ILE A 193 11.30 -10.79 4.94
CA ILE A 193 10.36 -10.20 5.90
C ILE A 193 10.86 -8.86 6.46
N ARG A 194 12.17 -8.68 6.69
CA ARG A 194 12.71 -7.38 7.10
C ARG A 194 12.46 -6.30 6.04
N TYR A 195 12.57 -6.67 4.77
CA TYR A 195 12.41 -5.73 3.67
C TYR A 195 10.97 -5.30 3.47
N LEU A 196 9.98 -6.12 3.88
CA LEU A 196 8.57 -5.70 3.89
C LEU A 196 8.38 -4.46 4.76
N PHE A 197 8.89 -4.44 5.98
CA PHE A 197 8.74 -3.29 6.89
C PHE A 197 9.48 -2.04 6.39
N LEU A 198 10.65 -2.22 5.78
CA LEU A 198 11.41 -1.11 5.19
C LEU A 198 10.68 -0.52 3.98
N ASP A 199 10.20 -1.38 3.08
CA ASP A 199 9.46 -0.96 1.89
C ASP A 199 8.12 -0.31 2.25
N ALA A 200 7.40 -0.81 3.26
CA ALA A 200 6.15 -0.21 3.76
C ALA A 200 6.38 1.22 4.25
N GLY A 201 7.49 1.45 4.98
CA GLY A 201 7.89 2.80 5.39
C GLY A 201 8.12 3.74 4.20
N HIS A 202 8.76 3.26 3.12
CA HIS A 202 8.96 4.04 1.90
C HIS A 202 7.63 4.43 1.23
N VAL A 203 6.73 3.47 1.06
CA VAL A 203 5.41 3.69 0.45
C VAL A 203 4.59 4.70 1.24
N CYS A 204 4.52 4.53 2.56
CA CYS A 204 3.78 5.42 3.44
C CYS A 204 4.37 6.83 3.46
N GLN A 205 5.71 6.97 3.48
CA GLN A 205 6.35 8.28 3.42
C GLN A 205 6.06 9.01 2.10
N ASN A 206 6.06 8.30 0.96
CA ASN A 206 5.67 8.89 -0.31
C ASN A 206 4.21 9.40 -0.27
N LEU A 207 3.29 8.64 0.33
CA LEU A 207 1.91 9.06 0.52
C LEU A 207 1.80 10.34 1.36
N TYR A 208 2.53 10.42 2.48
CA TYR A 208 2.58 11.62 3.32
C TYR A 208 3.04 12.87 2.56
N LEU A 209 4.11 12.73 1.77
CA LEU A 209 4.66 13.85 0.99
C LEU A 209 3.70 14.27 -0.12
N ALA A 210 3.09 13.29 -0.79
CA ALA A 210 2.12 13.55 -1.85
C ALA A 210 0.84 14.21 -1.30
N ALA A 211 0.30 13.74 -0.17
CA ALA A 211 -0.84 14.36 0.49
C ALA A 211 -0.53 15.83 0.88
N THR A 212 0.65 16.06 1.49
CA THR A 212 1.08 17.42 1.85
C THR A 212 1.24 18.33 0.62
N ALA A 213 1.67 17.78 -0.52
CA ALA A 213 1.84 18.53 -1.77
C ALA A 213 0.53 19.05 -2.34
N ILE A 214 -0.59 18.38 -2.08
CA ILE A 214 -1.94 18.75 -2.54
C ILE A 214 -2.80 19.37 -1.43
N ASP A 215 -2.19 19.86 -0.35
CA ASP A 215 -2.87 20.43 0.82
C ASP A 215 -3.85 19.47 1.51
N ALA A 216 -3.64 18.16 1.39
CA ALA A 216 -4.33 17.13 2.14
C ALA A 216 -3.51 16.69 3.36
N GLY A 217 -4.20 16.11 4.34
CA GLY A 217 -3.59 15.48 5.51
C GLY A 217 -3.54 13.98 5.36
N ALA A 218 -2.56 13.34 6.03
CA ALA A 218 -2.48 11.89 6.14
C ALA A 218 -2.14 11.47 7.56
N CYS A 219 -2.55 10.26 7.95
CA CYS A 219 -2.14 9.62 9.20
C CYS A 219 -1.91 8.13 9.01
N ALA A 220 -0.70 7.67 9.29
CA ALA A 220 -0.38 6.25 9.26
C ALA A 220 -0.92 5.52 10.50
N LEU A 221 -1.33 4.26 10.32
CA LEU A 221 -1.82 3.36 11.36
C LEU A 221 -1.07 2.03 11.31
N GLY A 222 -0.53 1.64 12.46
CA GLY A 222 0.03 0.29 12.67
C GLY A 222 -0.67 -0.46 13.81
N ALA A 223 -1.75 0.12 14.38
CA ALA A 223 -2.50 -0.49 15.46
C ALA A 223 -3.86 -0.98 14.94
N PHE A 224 -3.94 -2.28 14.66
CA PHE A 224 -5.12 -2.99 14.19
C PHE A 224 -5.07 -4.45 14.67
N LYS A 225 -6.19 -5.13 14.58
CA LYS A 225 -6.31 -6.56 14.87
C LYS A 225 -6.07 -7.33 13.57
N ASP A 226 -4.92 -7.97 13.48
CA ASP A 226 -4.44 -8.60 12.25
C ASP A 226 -5.42 -9.62 11.67
N GLU A 227 -5.90 -10.57 12.48
CA GLU A 227 -6.81 -11.64 12.05
C GLU A 227 -8.14 -11.07 11.54
N GLU A 228 -8.72 -10.08 12.26
CA GLU A 228 -9.99 -9.48 11.87
C GLU A 228 -9.84 -8.71 10.53
N LEU A 229 -8.80 -7.90 10.40
CA LEU A 229 -8.59 -7.09 9.20
C LEU A 229 -8.22 -7.94 7.98
N ASN A 230 -7.39 -8.97 8.15
CA ASN A 230 -7.08 -9.92 7.10
C ASN A 230 -8.34 -10.67 6.62
N SER A 231 -9.19 -11.10 7.55
CA SER A 231 -10.44 -11.78 7.21
C SER A 231 -11.39 -10.90 6.41
N LEU A 232 -11.54 -9.62 6.77
CA LEU A 232 -12.38 -8.65 6.05
C LEU A 232 -11.92 -8.43 4.60
N LEU A 233 -10.62 -8.57 4.35
CA LEU A 233 -10.03 -8.42 3.03
C LEU A 233 -9.87 -9.76 2.27
N GLY A 234 -10.32 -10.87 2.86
CA GLY A 234 -10.20 -12.20 2.26
C GLY A 234 -8.76 -12.70 2.14
N LEU A 235 -7.88 -12.33 3.08
CA LEU A 235 -6.46 -12.69 3.10
C LEU A 235 -6.21 -13.89 4.02
N ASP A 236 -5.16 -14.68 3.70
CA ASP A 236 -4.79 -15.87 4.48
C ASP A 236 -4.09 -15.55 5.81
N GLY A 237 -3.57 -14.35 5.97
CA GLY A 237 -2.86 -13.91 7.16
C GLY A 237 -1.40 -14.40 7.27
N ASP A 238 -0.97 -15.29 6.39
CA ASP A 238 0.37 -15.89 6.38
C ASP A 238 1.24 -15.38 5.22
N ASN A 239 0.81 -15.61 3.99
CA ASN A 239 1.50 -15.11 2.79
C ASN A 239 0.99 -13.76 2.36
N LEU A 240 -0.31 -13.55 2.48
CA LEU A 240 -1.00 -12.29 2.22
C LEU A 240 -1.56 -11.74 3.52
N PHE A 241 -1.04 -10.63 3.99
CA PHE A 241 -1.48 -9.99 5.23
C PHE A 241 -1.36 -8.47 5.18
N VAL A 242 -2.22 -7.79 5.93
CA VAL A 242 -2.12 -6.33 6.11
C VAL A 242 -0.87 -6.01 6.91
N ILE A 243 -0.05 -5.08 6.40
CA ILE A 243 1.18 -4.67 7.07
C ILE A 243 1.12 -3.24 7.60
N TYR A 244 0.39 -2.35 6.93
CA TYR A 244 0.33 -0.95 7.29
C TYR A 244 -0.90 -0.28 6.65
N LEU A 245 -1.41 0.77 7.28
CA LEU A 245 -2.49 1.60 6.74
C LEU A 245 -2.12 3.08 6.81
N ALA A 246 -2.81 3.90 6.02
CA ALA A 246 -2.79 5.35 6.18
C ALA A 246 -4.11 5.96 5.67
N THR A 247 -4.69 6.85 6.48
CA THR A 247 -5.82 7.68 6.07
C THR A 247 -5.35 8.90 5.33
N VAL A 248 -6.17 9.40 4.40
CA VAL A 248 -5.96 10.68 3.70
C VAL A 248 -7.31 11.41 3.59
N GLY A 249 -7.29 12.73 3.73
CA GLY A 249 -8.46 13.59 3.55
C GLY A 249 -8.08 15.06 3.48
N LYS A 250 -9.03 15.89 3.07
CA LYS A 250 -8.87 17.35 3.07
C LYS A 250 -8.78 17.86 4.52
N LEU A 251 -8.02 18.91 4.71
CA LEU A 251 -7.84 19.50 6.03
C LEU A 251 -8.97 20.46 6.36
N VAL A 252 -9.36 20.47 7.64
CA VAL A 252 -10.26 21.51 8.15
C VAL A 252 -9.55 22.85 8.01
N SER A 253 -10.22 23.82 7.37
CA SER A 253 -9.69 25.19 7.24
C SER A 253 -9.40 25.74 8.64
N GLN A 254 -8.18 26.14 8.90
CA GLN A 254 -7.86 26.89 10.12
C GLN A 254 -8.51 28.27 9.95
N ALA A 255 -9.52 28.57 10.79
CA ALA A 255 -10.15 29.86 10.86
C ALA A 255 -9.18 30.94 11.38
#